data_7d17f4fa11efa8116ab1c00915edb414
#
_entry.id   7d17f4fa11efa8116ab1c00915edb414
#
_cell.length_a   1.000
_cell.length_b   1.000
_cell.length_c   1.000
_cell.angle_alpha   90.00
_cell.angle_beta   90.00
_cell.angle_gamma   90.00
#
_symmetry.space_group_name_H-M   'P 1'
#
loop_
_entity.id
_entity.type
_entity.pdbx_description
1 polymer ?
#
loop_
_entity_poly.entity_id
_entity_poly.type
_entity_poly.pdbx_seq_one_letter_code
_entity_poly.pdbx_strand_id
1 'polypeptide(L)'
;GFNIVWAAEHHALEMTIAPNPFQILTWWAAETENIRLGTAVAAAAYWHPINLAGEAAFLDLISGGRLEFGIGSGAYQREFDRMKPGLKQSDAWQYLQEVLPAVLKLWEGDYEHNGKFWQFPTSTSVPKPIQKPHPPLWQVVDSPSSIEWAAKNDISIIMWIPPVQSLKKRFEIYQKAKAEKEKR
;
A
#
# COMPACT_ATOMS: atom_id res chain seq x y z
N GLY A 1 -18.67 14.15 10.02
CA GLY A 1 -17.30 14.37 9.55
C GLY A 1 -16.80 13.20 8.73
N PHE A 2 -15.61 13.33 8.17
CA PHE A 2 -14.97 12.22 7.46
C PHE A 2 -14.32 11.25 8.46
N ASN A 3 -14.29 9.96 8.10
CA ASN A 3 -13.71 8.92 8.95
C ASN A 3 -12.23 8.66 8.63
N ILE A 4 -11.83 8.84 7.35
CA ILE A 4 -10.47 8.61 6.87
C ILE A 4 -10.08 9.77 5.96
N VAL A 5 -8.82 10.19 6.05
CA VAL A 5 -8.16 11.08 5.08
C VAL A 5 -7.05 10.31 4.38
N TRP A 6 -6.90 10.54 3.08
CA TRP A 6 -5.96 9.82 2.24
C TRP A 6 -4.91 10.75 1.64
N ALA A 7 -3.65 10.31 1.62
CA ALA A 7 -2.55 10.99 0.94
C ALA A 7 -1.98 10.11 -0.18
N ALA A 8 -1.82 10.69 -1.37
CA ALA A 8 -1.25 10.01 -2.52
C ALA A 8 0.26 10.25 -2.61
N GLU A 9 0.99 9.27 -3.16
CA GLU A 9 2.39 9.37 -3.52
C GLU A 9 2.55 9.50 -5.03
N HIS A 10 3.21 10.59 -5.47
CA HIS A 10 3.67 10.77 -6.85
C HIS A 10 5.00 11.49 -6.86
N HIS A 11 5.88 11.10 -7.78
CA HIS A 11 7.21 11.65 -7.95
C HIS A 11 7.39 12.23 -9.35
N ALA A 12 8.15 13.32 -9.44
CA ALA A 12 8.49 13.94 -10.72
C ALA A 12 7.28 14.25 -11.62
N LEU A 13 6.11 14.42 -11.04
CA LEU A 13 4.86 14.84 -11.68
C LEU A 13 4.26 16.01 -10.91
N GLU A 14 3.55 16.88 -11.62
CA GLU A 14 2.88 18.06 -11.05
C GLU A 14 1.47 17.69 -10.57
N MET A 15 1.33 16.63 -9.77
CA MET A 15 0.03 16.12 -9.35
C MET A 15 -0.25 16.21 -7.86
N THR A 16 0.77 16.05 -7.02
CA THR A 16 0.64 16.08 -5.57
C THR A 16 1.69 16.99 -4.97
N ILE A 17 1.40 17.51 -3.78
CA ILE A 17 2.32 18.41 -3.07
C ILE A 17 3.28 17.65 -2.13
N ALA A 18 2.99 16.38 -1.84
CA ALA A 18 3.80 15.56 -0.93
C ALA A 18 4.34 14.33 -1.68
N PRO A 19 5.66 14.28 -1.96
CA PRO A 19 6.26 13.12 -2.62
C PRO A 19 6.34 11.89 -1.70
N ASN A 20 6.32 12.10 -0.39
CA ASN A 20 6.23 11.05 0.62
C ASN A 20 4.89 11.19 1.36
N PRO A 21 3.94 10.25 1.18
CA PRO A 21 2.63 10.34 1.81
C PRO A 21 2.70 10.26 3.34
N PHE A 22 3.70 9.58 3.90
CA PHE A 22 3.87 9.48 5.36
C PHE A 22 4.18 10.82 6.01
N GLN A 23 4.91 11.71 5.33
CA GLN A 23 5.25 13.03 5.88
C GLN A 23 4.00 13.88 6.11
N ILE A 24 3.12 13.99 5.12
CA ILE A 24 1.90 14.79 5.28
C ILE A 24 0.93 14.13 6.26
N LEU A 25 0.84 12.80 6.25
CA LEU A 25 0.01 12.06 7.22
C LEU A 25 0.53 12.20 8.64
N THR A 26 1.85 12.31 8.86
CA THR A 26 2.45 12.60 10.16
C THR A 26 2.06 13.99 10.66
N TRP A 27 2.07 14.98 9.77
CA TRP A 27 1.57 16.32 10.10
C TRP A 27 0.09 16.27 10.50
N TRP A 28 -0.75 15.60 9.72
CA TRP A 28 -2.17 15.48 10.07
C TRP A 28 -2.41 14.64 11.33
N ALA A 29 -1.52 13.70 11.63
CA ALA A 29 -1.59 12.95 12.89
C ALA A 29 -1.45 13.85 14.12
N ALA A 30 -0.57 14.85 14.05
CA ALA A 30 -0.35 15.82 15.12
C ALA A 30 -1.51 16.82 15.26
N GLU A 31 -2.19 17.15 14.16
CA GLU A 31 -3.28 18.14 14.13
C GLU A 31 -4.70 17.52 14.36
N THR A 32 -4.77 16.20 14.52
CA THR A 32 -6.05 15.48 14.64
C THR A 32 -5.98 14.36 15.67
N GLU A 33 -7.13 14.02 16.26
CA GLU A 33 -7.20 12.98 17.29
C GLU A 33 -7.91 11.69 16.83
N ASN A 34 -8.91 11.79 15.96
CA ASN A 34 -9.83 10.67 15.69
C ASN A 34 -9.83 10.19 14.24
N ILE A 35 -9.55 11.07 13.28
CA ILE A 35 -9.59 10.70 11.86
C ILE A 35 -8.48 9.69 11.55
N ARG A 36 -8.81 8.65 10.79
CA ARG A 36 -7.83 7.67 10.33
C ARG A 36 -7.03 8.23 9.16
N LEU A 37 -5.81 7.75 9.01
CA LEU A 37 -4.78 8.32 8.13
C LEU A 37 -4.34 7.27 7.13
N GLY A 38 -4.72 7.43 5.86
CA GLY A 38 -4.47 6.44 4.84
C GLY A 38 -3.47 6.86 3.77
N THR A 39 -2.61 5.94 3.35
CA THR A 39 -1.87 6.12 2.11
C THR A 39 -2.71 5.65 0.92
N ALA A 40 -2.82 6.46 -0.13
CA ALA A 40 -3.58 6.10 -1.34
C ALA A 40 -2.81 6.47 -2.61
N VAL A 41 -1.71 5.83 -2.83
CA VAL A 41 -1.09 4.72 -2.10
C VAL A 41 0.40 4.95 -1.93
N ALA A 42 1.08 4.15 -1.07
CA ALA A 42 2.53 4.01 -1.17
C ALA A 42 2.87 3.18 -2.42
N ALA A 43 3.71 3.70 -3.30
CA ALA A 43 4.03 3.07 -4.58
C ALA A 43 5.17 2.05 -4.42
N ALA A 44 4.84 0.77 -4.36
CA ALA A 44 5.76 -0.32 -4.02
C ALA A 44 7.09 -0.32 -4.79
N ALA A 45 7.08 0.10 -6.06
CA ALA A 45 8.27 0.14 -6.88
C ALA A 45 9.33 1.16 -6.43
N TYR A 46 8.97 2.14 -5.60
CA TYR A 46 9.87 3.19 -5.14
C TYR A 46 10.41 2.95 -3.71
N TRP A 47 9.89 1.94 -3.00
CA TRP A 47 10.23 1.71 -1.61
C TRP A 47 11.07 0.44 -1.41
N HIS A 48 12.15 0.58 -0.65
CA HIS A 48 12.80 -0.57 -0.05
C HIS A 48 11.89 -1.15 1.04
N PRO A 49 11.66 -2.49 1.12
CA PRO A 49 10.71 -3.07 2.08
C PRO A 49 10.97 -2.69 3.53
N ILE A 50 12.24 -2.63 3.95
CA ILE A 50 12.63 -2.24 5.33
C ILE A 50 12.20 -0.79 5.62
N ASN A 51 12.45 0.13 4.68
CA ASN A 51 12.09 1.54 4.86
C ASN A 51 10.57 1.71 4.91
N LEU A 52 9.85 1.05 3.98
CA LEU A 52 8.39 1.12 3.94
C LEU A 52 7.75 0.56 5.22
N ALA A 53 8.28 -0.57 5.71
CA ALA A 53 7.81 -1.16 6.96
C ALA A 53 8.04 -0.23 8.16
N GLY A 54 9.19 0.44 8.21
CA GLY A 54 9.55 1.40 9.27
C GLY A 54 8.68 2.65 9.24
N GLU A 55 8.54 3.30 8.07
CA GLU A 55 7.74 4.52 7.90
C GLU A 55 6.26 4.28 8.25
N ALA A 56 5.68 3.20 7.75
CA ALA A 56 4.30 2.86 8.04
C ALA A 56 4.09 2.55 9.52
N ALA A 57 4.97 1.76 10.12
CA ALA A 57 4.89 1.42 11.55
C ALA A 57 5.12 2.65 12.44
N PHE A 58 5.98 3.57 12.05
CA PHE A 58 6.20 4.82 12.77
C PHE A 58 4.95 5.70 12.77
N LEU A 59 4.32 5.87 11.61
CA LEU A 59 3.05 6.61 11.53
C LEU A 59 1.95 5.93 12.36
N ASP A 60 1.88 4.60 12.32
CA ASP A 60 0.92 3.85 13.13
C ASP A 60 1.12 4.11 14.63
N LEU A 61 2.37 4.08 15.08
CA LEU A 61 2.75 4.34 16.47
C LEU A 61 2.39 5.76 16.92
N ILE A 62 2.86 6.79 16.19
CA ILE A 62 2.68 8.19 16.62
C ILE A 62 1.24 8.67 16.48
N SER A 63 0.45 8.06 15.59
CA SER A 63 -0.97 8.36 15.43
C SER A 63 -1.87 7.62 16.42
N GLY A 64 -1.32 6.75 17.29
CA GLY A 64 -2.12 5.94 18.20
C GLY A 64 -2.94 4.86 17.49
N GLY A 65 -2.41 4.25 16.43
CA GLY A 65 -3.08 3.16 15.70
C GLY A 65 -4.13 3.61 14.71
N ARG A 66 -3.97 4.80 14.12
CA ARG A 66 -4.92 5.35 13.14
C ARG A 66 -4.50 5.11 11.68
N LEU A 67 -3.39 4.42 11.42
CA LEU A 67 -2.95 4.12 10.06
C LEU A 67 -3.92 3.19 9.33
N GLU A 68 -4.23 3.53 8.07
CA GLU A 68 -4.78 2.69 7.02
C GLU A 68 -3.70 2.53 5.93
N PHE A 69 -3.08 1.35 5.85
CA PHE A 69 -1.93 1.16 4.98
C PHE A 69 -2.34 0.78 3.56
N GLY A 70 -2.37 1.77 2.68
CA GLY A 70 -2.63 1.59 1.27
C GLY A 70 -1.35 1.48 0.44
N ILE A 71 -1.28 0.46 -0.41
CA ILE A 71 -0.14 0.17 -1.28
C ILE A 71 -0.59 -0.07 -2.72
N GLY A 72 0.24 0.28 -3.68
CA GLY A 72 -0.04 0.10 -5.11
C GLY A 72 1.21 -0.11 -5.94
N SER A 73 1.03 -0.48 -7.19
CA SER A 73 2.14 -0.69 -8.14
C SER A 73 2.66 0.60 -8.77
N GLY A 74 1.93 1.70 -8.66
CA GLY A 74 2.18 2.93 -9.41
C GLY A 74 1.32 3.03 -10.68
N ALA A 75 1.01 4.26 -11.10
CA ALA A 75 -0.02 4.51 -12.11
C ALA A 75 0.53 5.01 -13.46
N TYR A 76 1.59 5.79 -13.47
CA TYR A 76 1.98 6.56 -14.66
C TYR A 76 3.34 6.15 -15.21
N GLN A 77 3.38 5.72 -16.49
CA GLN A 77 4.64 5.41 -17.17
C GLN A 77 5.63 6.57 -17.13
N ARG A 78 5.16 7.81 -17.31
CA ARG A 78 6.00 9.01 -17.26
C ARG A 78 6.73 9.18 -15.90
N GLU A 79 6.16 8.71 -14.81
CA GLU A 79 6.79 8.70 -13.51
C GLU A 79 7.89 7.65 -13.44
N PHE A 80 7.63 6.44 -13.92
CA PHE A 80 8.64 5.38 -14.02
C PHE A 80 9.81 5.76 -14.93
N ASP A 81 9.55 6.39 -16.06
CA ASP A 81 10.60 6.86 -16.98
C ASP A 81 11.60 7.80 -16.30
N ARG A 82 11.15 8.55 -15.27
CA ARG A 82 11.97 9.50 -14.53
C ARG A 82 12.60 8.91 -13.27
N MET A 83 11.85 8.08 -12.54
CA MET A 83 12.25 7.55 -11.24
C MET A 83 12.94 6.19 -11.33
N LYS A 84 12.57 5.36 -12.29
CA LYS A 84 13.12 4.02 -12.56
C LYS A 84 13.21 3.77 -14.07
N PRO A 85 14.14 4.43 -14.78
CA PRO A 85 14.28 4.28 -16.24
C PRO A 85 14.37 2.79 -16.65
N GLY A 86 13.55 2.41 -17.63
CA GLY A 86 13.46 1.05 -18.14
C GLY A 86 12.39 0.16 -17.47
N LEU A 87 11.78 0.59 -16.35
CA LEU A 87 10.64 -0.12 -15.77
C LEU A 87 9.36 0.26 -16.52
N LYS A 88 8.68 -0.75 -17.05
CA LYS A 88 7.33 -0.57 -17.62
C LYS A 88 6.29 -0.57 -16.50
N GLN A 89 5.31 0.32 -16.59
CA GLN A 89 4.20 0.39 -15.64
C GLN A 89 3.48 -0.96 -15.48
N SER A 90 3.31 -1.70 -16.58
CA SER A 90 2.72 -3.05 -16.57
C SER A 90 3.49 -4.06 -15.70
N ASP A 91 4.80 -3.88 -15.54
CA ASP A 91 5.66 -4.80 -14.79
C ASP A 91 5.78 -4.42 -13.30
N ALA A 92 5.38 -3.20 -12.95
CA ALA A 92 5.45 -2.67 -11.59
C ALA A 92 4.58 -3.46 -10.59
N TRP A 93 3.57 -4.18 -11.07
CA TRP A 93 2.78 -5.12 -10.30
C TRP A 93 3.63 -6.17 -9.56
N GLN A 94 4.71 -6.63 -10.18
CA GLN A 94 5.61 -7.62 -9.57
C GLN A 94 6.31 -7.06 -8.31
N TYR A 95 6.58 -5.75 -8.28
CA TYR A 95 7.14 -5.10 -7.08
C TYR A 95 6.15 -5.13 -5.92
N LEU A 96 4.86 -4.87 -6.16
CA LEU A 96 3.84 -4.95 -5.13
C LEU A 96 3.75 -6.36 -4.54
N GLN A 97 3.75 -7.38 -5.40
CA GLN A 97 3.69 -8.79 -5.00
C GLN A 97 4.90 -9.24 -4.17
N GLU A 98 6.05 -8.59 -4.31
CA GLU A 98 7.24 -8.86 -3.51
C GLU A 98 7.31 -8.00 -2.25
N VAL A 99 7.04 -6.69 -2.38
CA VAL A 99 7.22 -5.71 -1.28
C VAL A 99 6.22 -5.92 -0.16
N LEU A 100 4.93 -6.12 -0.47
CA LEU A 100 3.90 -6.22 0.57
C LEU A 100 4.10 -7.43 1.50
N PRO A 101 4.33 -8.66 0.99
CA PRO A 101 4.65 -9.78 1.88
C PRO A 101 5.92 -9.56 2.71
N ALA A 102 6.96 -8.94 2.15
CA ALA A 102 8.17 -8.63 2.89
C ALA A 102 7.94 -7.63 4.02
N VAL A 103 7.13 -6.59 3.79
CA VAL A 103 6.71 -5.64 4.82
C VAL A 103 5.96 -6.34 5.95
N LEU A 104 5.01 -7.22 5.63
CA LEU A 104 4.25 -7.97 6.64
C LEU A 104 5.18 -8.85 7.50
N LYS A 105 6.14 -9.54 6.86
CA LYS A 105 7.14 -10.35 7.58
C LYS A 105 8.04 -9.51 8.48
N LEU A 106 8.48 -8.36 8.02
CA LEU A 106 9.25 -7.40 8.81
C LEU A 106 8.47 -6.87 10.03
N TRP A 107 7.15 -6.78 9.96
CA TRP A 107 6.32 -6.40 11.10
C TRP A 107 6.14 -7.55 12.11
N GLU A 108 6.17 -8.81 11.64
CA GLU A 108 6.11 -9.99 12.54
C GLU A 108 7.40 -10.17 13.34
N GLY A 109 8.59 -9.96 12.72
CA GLY A 109 9.88 -10.21 13.35
C GLY A 109 11.07 -9.89 12.45
N ASP A 110 12.22 -10.45 12.80
CA ASP A 110 13.40 -10.39 11.95
C ASP A 110 13.18 -11.25 10.71
N TYR A 111 13.60 -10.73 9.57
CA TYR A 111 13.32 -11.34 8.27
C TYR A 111 14.50 -11.19 7.32
N GLU A 112 14.86 -12.29 6.66
CA GLU A 112 15.77 -12.32 5.51
C GLU A 112 14.96 -12.38 4.22
N HIS A 113 15.32 -11.58 3.24
CA HIS A 113 14.63 -11.55 1.95
C HIS A 113 15.61 -11.78 0.80
N ASN A 114 15.28 -12.75 -0.05
CA ASN A 114 16.01 -13.05 -1.27
C ASN A 114 15.04 -13.05 -2.46
N GLY A 115 14.48 -11.87 -2.74
CA GLY A 115 13.52 -11.67 -3.82
C GLY A 115 14.17 -11.32 -5.16
N LYS A 116 13.33 -11.08 -6.15
CA LYS A 116 13.75 -10.68 -7.50
C LYS A 116 14.28 -9.25 -7.54
N PHE A 117 13.62 -8.33 -6.81
CA PHE A 117 13.90 -6.90 -6.86
C PHE A 117 14.64 -6.41 -5.63
N TRP A 118 14.43 -7.07 -4.50
CA TRP A 118 15.01 -6.70 -3.22
C TRP A 118 15.71 -7.90 -2.59
N GLN A 119 16.88 -7.66 -2.05
CA GLN A 119 17.67 -8.67 -1.34
C GLN A 119 18.30 -8.01 -0.13
N PHE A 120 18.10 -8.59 1.05
CA PHE A 120 18.74 -8.13 2.27
C PHE A 120 18.90 -9.28 3.27
N PRO A 121 19.99 -9.25 4.08
CA PRO A 121 20.20 -10.26 5.13
C PRO A 121 19.13 -10.14 6.21
N THR A 122 19.14 -11.08 7.15
CA THR A 122 18.26 -11.02 8.32
C THR A 122 18.32 -9.64 8.95
N SER A 123 17.19 -8.96 8.91
CA SER A 123 17.05 -7.55 9.30
C SER A 123 15.76 -7.33 10.06
N THR A 124 15.74 -6.34 10.93
CA THR A 124 14.52 -5.89 11.60
C THR A 124 14.05 -4.56 11.04
N SER A 125 12.75 -4.30 11.05
CA SER A 125 12.22 -2.94 10.89
C SER A 125 11.82 -2.38 12.25
N VAL A 126 12.11 -1.12 12.49
CA VAL A 126 11.84 -0.42 13.75
C VAL A 126 11.19 0.93 13.42
N PRO A 127 10.08 1.27 14.12
CA PRO A 127 9.34 0.49 15.10
C PRO A 127 8.53 -0.65 14.47
N LYS A 128 7.77 -1.39 15.31
CA LYS A 128 6.69 -2.27 14.87
C LYS A 128 5.36 -1.54 15.00
N PRO A 129 4.35 -1.84 14.15
CA PRO A 129 3.02 -1.24 14.28
C PRO A 129 2.35 -1.66 15.59
N ILE A 130 1.56 -0.74 16.16
CA ILE A 130 0.77 -1.04 17.37
C ILE A 130 -0.53 -1.75 17.05
N GLN A 131 -1.10 -1.53 15.87
CA GLN A 131 -2.27 -2.29 15.40
C GLN A 131 -1.92 -3.76 15.18
N LYS A 132 -2.78 -4.69 15.60
CA LYS A 132 -2.53 -6.13 15.49
C LYS A 132 -3.63 -6.81 14.65
N PRO A 133 -3.25 -7.78 13.80
CA PRO A 133 -1.89 -8.28 13.52
C PRO A 133 -1.02 -7.25 12.79
N HIS A 134 -1.62 -6.30 12.09
CA HIS A 134 -1.02 -5.18 11.35
C HIS A 134 -2.09 -4.11 11.10
N PRO A 135 -1.72 -2.89 10.64
CA PRO A 135 -2.68 -1.90 10.17
C PRO A 135 -3.59 -2.47 9.08
N PRO A 136 -4.85 -2.02 8.95
CA PRO A 136 -5.71 -2.40 7.84
C PRO A 136 -5.04 -2.15 6.50
N LEU A 137 -5.11 -3.15 5.60
CA LEU A 137 -4.47 -3.12 4.29
C LEU A 137 -5.43 -2.67 3.21
N TRP A 138 -4.94 -1.80 2.32
CA TRP A 138 -5.66 -1.31 1.17
C TRP A 138 -4.81 -1.39 -0.09
N GLN A 139 -5.42 -1.69 -1.22
CA GLN A 139 -4.75 -1.75 -2.51
C GLN A 139 -5.54 -0.98 -3.56
N VAL A 140 -4.86 -0.15 -4.33
CA VAL A 140 -5.46 0.39 -5.56
C VAL A 140 -5.55 -0.72 -6.60
N VAL A 141 -6.75 -0.92 -7.14
CA VAL A 141 -7.05 -1.95 -8.13
C VAL A 141 -7.73 -1.33 -9.35
N ASP A 142 -7.44 -1.90 -10.54
CA ASP A 142 -8.12 -1.54 -11.78
C ASP A 142 -8.50 -2.75 -12.61
N SER A 143 -7.64 -3.76 -12.70
CA SER A 143 -7.87 -5.00 -13.46
C SER A 143 -8.58 -6.07 -12.62
N PRO A 144 -9.29 -7.02 -13.25
CA PRO A 144 -9.86 -8.18 -12.56
C PRO A 144 -8.81 -8.96 -11.73
N SER A 145 -7.61 -9.17 -12.28
CA SER A 145 -6.55 -9.91 -11.59
C SER A 145 -6.06 -9.20 -10.32
N SER A 146 -5.96 -7.87 -10.34
CA SER A 146 -5.59 -7.10 -9.14
C SER A 146 -6.70 -7.15 -8.07
N ILE A 147 -7.97 -7.15 -8.47
CA ILE A 147 -9.12 -7.28 -7.57
C ILE A 147 -9.13 -8.67 -6.92
N GLU A 148 -8.95 -9.72 -7.72
CA GLU A 148 -8.90 -11.10 -7.21
C GLU A 148 -7.73 -11.31 -6.24
N TRP A 149 -6.57 -10.76 -6.56
CA TRP A 149 -5.39 -10.87 -5.70
C TRP A 149 -5.64 -10.17 -4.35
N ALA A 150 -6.19 -8.96 -4.36
CA ALA A 150 -6.55 -8.25 -3.14
C ALA A 150 -7.53 -9.06 -2.28
N ALA A 151 -8.59 -9.61 -2.89
CA ALA A 151 -9.58 -10.42 -2.19
C ALA A 151 -8.98 -11.69 -1.57
N LYS A 152 -8.11 -12.39 -2.31
CA LYS A 152 -7.41 -13.61 -1.83
C LYS A 152 -6.43 -13.34 -0.69
N ASN A 153 -5.96 -12.11 -0.53
CA ASN A 153 -5.04 -11.69 0.52
C ASN A 153 -5.72 -10.86 1.63
N ASP A 154 -7.05 -10.81 1.69
CA ASP A 154 -7.85 -10.04 2.66
C ASP A 154 -7.52 -8.54 2.68
N ILE A 155 -7.20 -7.99 1.52
CA ILE A 155 -6.85 -6.58 1.34
C ILE A 155 -8.09 -5.82 0.86
N SER A 156 -8.45 -4.74 1.53
CA SER A 156 -9.47 -3.81 1.07
C SER A 156 -9.05 -3.11 -0.23
N ILE A 157 -10.02 -2.70 -1.06
CA ILE A 157 -9.71 -2.14 -2.37
C ILE A 157 -10.05 -0.65 -2.47
N ILE A 158 -9.17 0.08 -3.14
CA ILE A 158 -9.38 1.47 -3.56
C ILE A 158 -9.47 1.50 -5.08
N MET A 159 -10.42 2.26 -5.62
CA MET A 159 -10.60 2.45 -7.05
C MET A 159 -10.58 3.93 -7.40
N TRP A 160 -9.81 4.29 -8.42
CA TRP A 160 -9.74 5.68 -8.90
C TRP A 160 -10.91 5.96 -9.86
N ILE A 161 -11.90 6.73 -9.37
CA ILE A 161 -13.04 7.26 -10.13
C ILE A 161 -13.59 6.31 -11.23
N PRO A 162 -13.95 5.07 -10.92
CA PRO A 162 -14.52 4.19 -11.93
C PRO A 162 -15.96 4.63 -12.26
N PRO A 163 -16.45 4.42 -13.49
CA PRO A 163 -17.86 4.59 -13.80
C PRO A 163 -18.73 3.73 -12.88
N VAL A 164 -19.83 4.30 -12.38
CA VAL A 164 -20.74 3.62 -11.45
C VAL A 164 -21.21 2.25 -11.97
N GLN A 165 -21.46 2.15 -13.27
CA GLN A 165 -21.89 0.89 -13.92
C GLN A 165 -20.83 -0.21 -13.82
N SER A 166 -19.55 0.16 -13.73
CA SER A 166 -18.45 -0.81 -13.60
C SER A 166 -18.24 -1.28 -12.16
N LEU A 167 -18.65 -0.50 -11.16
CA LEU A 167 -18.46 -0.80 -9.75
C LEU A 167 -19.11 -2.13 -9.34
N LYS A 168 -20.37 -2.35 -9.73
CA LYS A 168 -21.08 -3.59 -9.40
C LYS A 168 -20.30 -4.82 -9.84
N LYS A 169 -19.87 -4.85 -11.11
CA LYS A 169 -19.07 -5.95 -11.67
C LYS A 169 -17.74 -6.14 -10.93
N ARG A 170 -17.05 -5.04 -10.56
CA ARG A 170 -15.80 -5.09 -9.82
C ARG A 170 -15.99 -5.63 -8.40
N PHE A 171 -17.05 -5.24 -7.72
CA PHE A 171 -17.40 -5.80 -6.41
C PHE A 171 -17.78 -7.28 -6.48
N GLU A 172 -18.50 -7.71 -7.53
CA GLU A 172 -18.84 -9.13 -7.76
C GLU A 172 -17.55 -9.97 -7.91
N ILE A 173 -16.53 -9.47 -8.64
CA ILE A 173 -15.24 -10.15 -8.76
C ILE A 173 -14.57 -10.29 -7.38
N TYR A 174 -14.54 -9.21 -6.59
CA TYR A 174 -13.96 -9.23 -5.26
C TYR A 174 -14.67 -10.23 -4.34
N GLN A 175 -15.98 -10.17 -4.26
CA GLN A 175 -16.79 -11.05 -3.41
C GLN A 175 -16.64 -12.53 -3.82
N LYS A 176 -16.66 -12.81 -5.11
CA LYS A 176 -16.44 -14.17 -5.63
C LYS A 176 -15.08 -14.73 -5.22
N ALA A 177 -14.02 -13.97 -5.44
CA ALA A 177 -12.65 -14.38 -5.11
C ALA A 177 -12.46 -14.59 -3.60
N LYS A 178 -13.10 -13.76 -2.76
CA LYS A 178 -13.09 -13.91 -1.30
C LYS A 178 -13.82 -15.17 -0.87
N ALA A 179 -15.01 -15.43 -1.40
CA ALA A 179 -15.77 -16.64 -1.10
C ALA A 179 -15.09 -17.94 -1.55
N GLU A 180 -14.30 -17.90 -2.64
CA GLU A 180 -13.49 -19.03 -3.08
C GLU A 180 -12.34 -19.33 -2.12
N LYS A 181 -11.74 -18.31 -1.49
CA LYS A 181 -10.71 -18.47 -0.45
C LYS A 181 -11.28 -19.13 0.80
N GLU A 182 -12.45 -18.69 1.27
CA GLU A 182 -13.08 -19.21 2.50
C GLU A 182 -13.52 -20.68 2.40
N LYS A 183 -13.58 -21.24 1.20
CA LYS A 183 -13.94 -22.66 0.96
C LYS A 183 -12.73 -23.62 0.97
N ARG A 184 -11.51 -23.08 1.02
CA ARG A 184 -10.25 -23.84 1.01
C ARG A 184 -9.71 -24.03 2.42
#